data_7a851a84e3b70cc9d919044b1541022c
#
_entry.id   7a851a84e3b70cc9d919044b1541022c
#
_cell.length_a   1.000
_cell.length_b   1.000
_cell.length_c   1.000
_cell.angle_alpha   90.00
_cell.angle_beta   90.00
_cell.angle_gamma   90.00
#
_symmetry.space_group_name_H-M   'P 1'
#
loop_
_entity.id
_entity.type
_entity.pdbx_description
1 polymer ?
#
loop_
_entity_poly.entity_id
_entity_poly.type
_entity_poly.pdbx_seq_one_letter_code
_entity_poly.pdbx_strand_id
1 'polypeptide(L)'
;AAKKNVFEYVAPRPFSVVAKKEVENVPFLKQVFKCMKAYMMDRNDIRQSLQVIVNVTNEVKNGRNYLIFPEGTRSKMGNEMLEFKGGSFKAATKAKCPIVPVALIDSFKPFDTNSIAPVTVQVHFLKPLYYDDYKDMKTNDIAELVRSQIQKTIHDSI
;
A
#
# COMPACT_ATOMS: atom_id res chain seq x y z
N ALA A 1 16.11 11.99 18.68
CA ALA A 1 14.81 12.28 18.03
C ALA A 1 13.82 11.20 18.48
N ALA A 2 12.72 11.58 19.11
CA ALA A 2 11.71 10.64 19.59
C ALA A 2 11.15 9.88 18.37
N LYS A 3 11.19 8.54 18.39
CA LYS A 3 10.51 7.69 17.41
C LYS A 3 9.02 7.91 17.59
N LYS A 4 8.39 8.67 16.71
CA LYS A 4 6.94 8.84 16.71
C LYS A 4 6.29 7.52 16.39
N ASN A 5 5.26 7.14 17.15
CA ASN A 5 4.51 5.91 16.93
C ASN A 5 3.83 5.95 15.55
N VAL A 6 3.82 4.81 14.86
CA VAL A 6 3.14 4.63 13.57
C VAL A 6 1.72 5.19 13.57
N PHE A 7 1.01 5.08 14.68
CA PHE A 7 -0.34 5.62 14.87
C PHE A 7 -0.43 7.15 14.84
N GLU A 8 0.61 7.89 15.20
CA GLU A 8 0.62 9.35 15.12
C GLU A 8 0.68 9.89 13.69
N TYR A 9 1.26 9.12 12.76
CA TYR A 9 1.31 9.50 11.34
C TYR A 9 0.08 9.07 10.54
N VAL A 10 -0.61 8.03 10.98
CA VAL A 10 -1.78 7.45 10.32
C VAL A 10 -3.09 8.01 10.88
N ALA A 11 -3.12 8.34 12.17
CA ALA A 11 -4.32 8.79 12.88
C ALA A 11 -4.94 10.10 12.38
N PRO A 12 -4.19 11.13 11.94
CA PRO A 12 -4.82 12.38 11.51
C PRO A 12 -5.50 12.29 10.14
N ARG A 13 -5.26 11.24 9.36
CA ARG A 13 -5.86 11.06 8.04
C ARG A 13 -6.33 9.62 7.86
N PRO A 14 -7.62 9.35 8.04
CA PRO A 14 -8.16 8.02 7.83
C PRO A 14 -7.91 7.56 6.39
N PHE A 15 -7.66 6.27 6.24
CA PHE A 15 -7.49 5.65 4.93
C PHE A 15 -8.31 4.37 4.83
N SER A 16 -8.64 4.00 3.62
CA SER A 16 -9.18 2.70 3.28
C SER A 16 -8.10 1.84 2.62
N VAL A 17 -8.40 0.59 2.31
CA VAL A 17 -7.43 -0.34 1.74
C VAL A 17 -8.02 -1.08 0.54
N VAL A 18 -7.16 -1.41 -0.43
CA VAL A 18 -7.46 -2.42 -1.43
C VAL A 18 -6.82 -3.73 -0.97
N ALA A 19 -7.67 -4.71 -0.63
CA ALA A 19 -7.26 -5.99 -0.09
C ALA A 19 -7.54 -7.13 -1.07
N LYS A 20 -6.95 -8.29 -0.81
CA LYS A 20 -7.18 -9.50 -1.59
C LYS A 20 -8.54 -10.10 -1.22
N LYS A 21 -9.33 -10.58 -2.21
CA LYS A 21 -10.70 -11.09 -2.02
C LYS A 21 -10.79 -12.23 -1.00
N GLU A 22 -9.76 -13.08 -0.93
CA GLU A 22 -9.75 -14.22 0.00
C GLU A 22 -9.77 -13.82 1.47
N VAL A 23 -9.40 -12.58 1.80
CA VAL A 23 -9.46 -12.06 3.19
C VAL A 23 -10.89 -11.87 3.67
N GLU A 24 -11.86 -11.79 2.76
CA GLU A 24 -13.30 -11.74 3.09
C GLU A 24 -13.79 -12.98 3.81
N ASN A 25 -13.11 -14.12 3.63
CA ASN A 25 -13.48 -15.38 4.25
C ASN A 25 -13.12 -15.47 5.75
N VAL A 26 -12.37 -14.48 6.26
CA VAL A 26 -12.04 -14.40 7.69
C VAL A 26 -13.09 -13.55 8.40
N PRO A 27 -13.96 -14.13 9.26
CA PRO A 27 -15.17 -13.44 9.78
C PRO A 27 -14.87 -12.10 10.44
N PHE A 28 -13.86 -12.03 11.28
CA PHE A 28 -13.45 -10.79 11.96
C PHE A 28 -12.92 -9.73 10.99
N LEU A 29 -12.03 -10.12 10.09
CA LEU A 29 -11.43 -9.22 9.11
C LEU A 29 -12.47 -8.67 8.13
N LYS A 30 -13.45 -9.47 7.74
CA LYS A 30 -14.58 -9.02 6.91
C LYS A 30 -15.28 -7.80 7.51
N GLN A 31 -15.56 -7.83 8.81
CA GLN A 31 -16.23 -6.71 9.48
C GLN A 31 -15.34 -5.46 9.53
N VAL A 32 -14.06 -5.63 9.86
CA VAL A 32 -13.09 -4.53 9.87
C VAL A 32 -12.99 -3.88 8.48
N PHE A 33 -12.81 -4.66 7.43
CA PHE A 33 -12.73 -4.14 6.07
C PHE A 33 -14.02 -3.46 5.59
N LYS A 34 -15.18 -3.97 6.02
CA LYS A 34 -16.47 -3.31 5.75
C LYS A 34 -16.55 -1.94 6.42
N CYS A 35 -16.15 -1.83 7.68
CA CYS A 35 -16.08 -0.54 8.39
C CYS A 35 -15.10 0.44 7.73
N MET A 36 -13.97 -0.05 7.25
CA MET A 36 -12.98 0.75 6.53
C MET A 36 -13.42 1.13 5.11
N LYS A 37 -14.55 0.61 4.60
CA LYS A 37 -14.97 0.72 3.19
C LYS A 37 -13.88 0.24 2.23
N ALA A 38 -13.21 -0.86 2.58
CA ALA A 38 -12.18 -1.47 1.76
C ALA A 38 -12.77 -2.06 0.48
N TYR A 39 -11.98 -2.03 -0.59
CA TYR A 39 -12.32 -2.77 -1.82
C TYR A 39 -11.56 -4.08 -1.86
N MET A 40 -12.30 -5.16 -2.13
CA MET A 40 -11.73 -6.49 -2.34
C MET A 40 -11.41 -6.68 -3.82
N MET A 41 -10.18 -7.07 -4.12
CA MET A 41 -9.72 -7.28 -5.50
C MET A 41 -9.49 -8.76 -5.77
N ASP A 42 -10.19 -9.29 -6.76
CA ASP A 42 -9.90 -10.58 -7.36
C ASP A 42 -8.94 -10.38 -8.53
N ARG A 43 -7.70 -10.82 -8.36
CA ARG A 43 -6.65 -10.63 -9.38
C ARG A 43 -6.78 -11.56 -10.57
N ASN A 44 -7.56 -12.61 -10.43
CA ASN A 44 -7.86 -13.54 -11.51
C ASN A 44 -9.02 -13.04 -12.39
N ASP A 45 -9.78 -12.06 -11.93
CA ASP A 45 -10.84 -11.41 -12.68
C ASP A 45 -10.42 -9.98 -13.08
N ILE A 46 -10.03 -9.84 -14.34
CA ILE A 46 -9.59 -8.56 -14.92
C ILE A 46 -10.71 -7.52 -14.88
N ARG A 47 -11.97 -7.92 -15.15
CA ARG A 47 -13.12 -7.01 -15.18
C ARG A 47 -13.39 -6.45 -13.79
N GLN A 48 -13.41 -7.34 -12.77
CA GLN A 48 -13.59 -6.96 -11.38
C GLN A 48 -12.45 -6.05 -10.90
N SER A 49 -11.21 -6.37 -11.23
CA SER A 49 -10.05 -5.55 -10.91
C SER A 49 -10.13 -4.15 -11.52
N LEU A 50 -10.58 -4.03 -12.77
CA LEU A 50 -10.80 -2.73 -13.42
C LEU A 50 -11.91 -1.94 -12.73
N GLN A 51 -13.01 -2.59 -12.34
CA GLN A 51 -14.09 -1.93 -11.60
C GLN A 51 -13.63 -1.39 -10.25
N VAL A 52 -12.80 -2.16 -9.53
CA VAL A 52 -12.19 -1.69 -8.27
C VAL A 52 -11.34 -0.45 -8.51
N ILE A 53 -10.51 -0.41 -9.56
CA ILE A 53 -9.71 0.77 -9.90
C ILE A 53 -10.60 1.99 -10.18
N VAL A 54 -11.71 1.82 -10.90
CA VAL A 54 -12.68 2.90 -11.16
C VAL A 54 -13.29 3.42 -9.85
N ASN A 55 -13.74 2.52 -9.00
CA ASN A 55 -14.34 2.86 -7.72
C ASN A 55 -13.36 3.60 -6.81
N VAL A 56 -12.15 3.08 -6.66
CA VAL A 56 -11.06 3.73 -5.88
C VAL A 56 -10.75 5.11 -6.45
N THR A 57 -10.67 5.25 -7.77
CA THR A 57 -10.45 6.55 -8.42
C THR A 57 -11.52 7.58 -8.03
N ASN A 58 -12.78 7.18 -8.02
CA ASN A 58 -13.89 8.07 -7.65
C ASN A 58 -13.84 8.43 -6.16
N GLU A 59 -13.58 7.46 -5.29
CA GLU A 59 -13.43 7.71 -3.85
C GLU A 59 -12.25 8.64 -3.54
N VAL A 60 -11.13 8.48 -4.23
CA VAL A 60 -9.95 9.35 -4.08
C VAL A 60 -10.26 10.77 -4.55
N LYS A 61 -10.98 10.94 -5.66
CA LYS A 61 -11.45 12.26 -6.11
C LYS A 61 -12.37 12.95 -5.09
N ASN A 62 -13.09 12.15 -4.31
CA ASN A 62 -13.93 12.62 -3.21
C ASN A 62 -13.18 12.83 -1.89
N GLY A 63 -11.84 12.78 -1.91
CA GLY A 63 -10.99 13.10 -0.77
C GLY A 63 -10.66 11.91 0.14
N ARG A 64 -10.98 10.65 -0.25
CA ARG A 64 -10.63 9.46 0.54
C ARG A 64 -9.22 8.99 0.21
N ASN A 65 -8.44 8.63 1.23
CA ASN A 65 -7.12 8.04 1.05
C ASN A 65 -7.22 6.51 0.94
N TYR A 66 -6.40 5.92 0.11
CA TYR A 66 -6.31 4.46 -0.07
C TYR A 66 -4.88 3.97 0.09
N LEU A 67 -4.73 2.91 0.89
CA LEU A 67 -3.50 2.12 0.97
C LEU A 67 -3.57 0.98 -0.05
N ILE A 68 -2.54 0.85 -0.86
CA ILE A 68 -2.40 -0.18 -1.88
C ILE A 68 -1.04 -0.85 -1.73
N PHE A 69 -1.02 -2.17 -1.76
CA PHE A 69 0.21 -2.97 -1.80
C PHE A 69 0.53 -3.35 -3.26
N PRO A 70 1.48 -2.64 -3.91
CA PRO A 70 1.68 -2.76 -5.36
C PRO A 70 2.36 -4.07 -5.80
N GLU A 71 3.01 -4.78 -4.89
CA GLU A 71 3.54 -6.13 -5.14
C GLU A 71 2.44 -7.15 -5.43
N GLY A 72 1.31 -6.93 -4.79
CA GLY A 72 0.17 -7.79 -5.01
C GLY A 72 0.20 -9.10 -4.23
N THR A 73 1.29 -9.49 -3.62
CA THR A 73 1.45 -10.67 -2.75
C THR A 73 2.56 -10.40 -1.74
N ARG A 74 2.71 -11.27 -0.74
CA ARG A 74 3.85 -11.21 0.19
C ARG A 74 5.11 -11.73 -0.52
N SER A 75 6.25 -11.06 -0.33
CA SER A 75 7.52 -11.47 -0.92
C SER A 75 8.04 -12.81 -0.35
N LYS A 76 7.78 -13.07 0.94
CA LYS A 76 8.34 -14.20 1.71
C LYS A 76 9.87 -14.21 1.76
N MET A 77 10.50 -13.09 1.44
CA MET A 77 11.96 -12.91 1.41
C MET A 77 12.40 -11.84 2.41
N GLY A 78 11.73 -11.76 3.57
CA GLY A 78 12.04 -10.76 4.58
C GLY A 78 11.74 -9.34 4.11
N ASN A 79 12.74 -8.48 4.13
CA ASN A 79 12.64 -7.09 3.70
C ASN A 79 12.84 -6.89 2.17
N GLU A 80 13.08 -7.96 1.42
CA GLU A 80 13.19 -7.89 -0.03
C GLU A 80 11.82 -7.73 -0.68
N MET A 81 11.72 -6.76 -1.59
CA MET A 81 10.48 -6.45 -2.30
C MET A 81 10.41 -7.15 -3.65
N LEU A 82 9.22 -7.59 -4.00
CA LEU A 82 8.89 -8.02 -5.36
C LEU A 82 8.77 -6.82 -6.30
N GLU A 83 8.59 -7.12 -7.58
CA GLU A 83 8.29 -6.12 -8.59
C GLU A 83 6.92 -5.46 -8.34
N PHE A 84 6.86 -4.14 -8.50
CA PHE A 84 5.62 -3.38 -8.35
C PHE A 84 4.81 -3.40 -9.64
N LYS A 85 3.52 -3.69 -9.52
CA LYS A 85 2.60 -3.74 -10.66
C LYS A 85 2.13 -2.33 -11.02
N GLY A 86 2.41 -1.87 -12.24
CA GLY A 86 1.98 -0.56 -12.73
C GLY A 86 0.47 -0.33 -12.64
N GLY A 87 -0.33 -1.40 -12.72
CA GLY A 87 -1.78 -1.34 -12.52
C GLY A 87 -2.22 -0.75 -11.18
N SER A 88 -1.41 -0.91 -10.13
CA SER A 88 -1.67 -0.36 -8.79
C SER A 88 -1.67 1.18 -8.75
N PHE A 89 -1.03 1.83 -9.71
CA PHE A 89 -0.91 3.28 -9.80
C PHE A 89 -1.97 3.93 -10.69
N LYS A 90 -2.80 3.13 -11.39
CA LYS A 90 -3.84 3.65 -12.30
C LYS A 90 -4.88 4.53 -11.58
N ALA A 91 -5.23 4.21 -10.36
CA ALA A 91 -6.18 5.04 -9.61
C ALA A 91 -5.60 6.42 -9.31
N ALA A 92 -4.34 6.49 -8.89
CA ALA A 92 -3.65 7.75 -8.60
C ALA A 92 -3.49 8.61 -9.86
N THR A 93 -3.07 8.03 -10.99
CA THR A 93 -2.93 8.77 -12.25
C THR A 93 -4.25 9.30 -12.77
N LYS A 94 -5.33 8.51 -12.68
CA LYS A 94 -6.69 8.93 -13.09
C LYS A 94 -7.31 9.97 -12.15
N ALA A 95 -7.02 9.88 -10.85
CA ALA A 95 -7.49 10.84 -9.86
C ALA A 95 -6.61 12.10 -9.78
N LYS A 96 -5.43 12.09 -10.39
CA LYS A 96 -4.43 13.17 -10.34
C LYS A 96 -4.06 13.54 -8.89
N CYS A 97 -3.90 12.54 -8.03
CA CYS A 97 -3.68 12.73 -6.59
C CYS A 97 -2.22 12.42 -6.20
N PRO A 98 -1.73 12.94 -5.08
CA PRO A 98 -0.41 12.59 -4.58
C PRO A 98 -0.26 11.09 -4.31
N ILE A 99 0.93 10.56 -4.58
CA ILE A 99 1.36 9.19 -4.21
C ILE A 99 2.34 9.34 -3.04
N VAL A 100 2.04 8.70 -1.92
CA VAL A 100 2.93 8.66 -0.75
C VAL A 100 3.56 7.28 -0.66
N PRO A 101 4.85 7.12 -1.02
CA PRO A 101 5.54 5.86 -0.82
C PRO A 101 5.71 5.57 0.67
N VAL A 102 5.53 4.30 1.07
CA VAL A 102 5.65 3.88 2.47
C VAL A 102 6.52 2.64 2.53
N ALA A 103 7.63 2.71 3.27
CA ALA A 103 8.50 1.58 3.53
C ALA A 103 8.08 0.86 4.81
N LEU A 104 7.90 -0.45 4.73
CA LEU A 104 7.63 -1.34 5.86
C LEU A 104 8.87 -2.20 6.09
N ILE A 105 9.45 -2.12 7.29
CA ILE A 105 10.65 -2.86 7.66
C ILE A 105 10.31 -3.82 8.77
N ASP A 106 10.76 -5.06 8.64
CA ASP A 106 10.54 -6.14 9.61
C ASP A 106 9.07 -6.52 9.85
N SER A 107 8.17 -6.09 8.96
CA SER A 107 6.73 -6.38 9.07
C SER A 107 6.38 -7.87 8.91
N PHE A 108 7.29 -8.68 8.39
CA PHE A 108 7.15 -10.13 8.28
C PHE A 108 7.41 -10.85 9.60
N LYS A 109 8.26 -10.31 10.48
CA LYS A 109 8.72 -10.97 11.72
C LYS A 109 7.58 -11.45 12.64
N PRO A 110 6.49 -10.68 12.86
CA PRO A 110 5.40 -11.13 13.72
C PRO A 110 4.67 -12.38 13.24
N PHE A 111 4.77 -12.71 11.95
CA PHE A 111 4.01 -13.81 11.33
C PHE A 111 4.89 -14.95 10.84
N ASP A 112 6.15 -14.69 10.54
CA ASP A 112 7.04 -15.66 9.90
C ASP A 112 8.10 -16.22 10.88
N THR A 113 8.17 -15.67 12.10
CA THR A 113 9.05 -16.19 13.16
C THR A 113 8.23 -16.86 14.26
N ASN A 114 8.56 -18.12 14.58
CA ASN A 114 7.95 -18.83 15.71
C ASN A 114 8.53 -18.32 17.05
N SER A 115 8.33 -17.06 17.36
CA SER A 115 8.85 -16.41 18.56
C SER A 115 7.79 -15.53 19.19
N ILE A 116 7.70 -15.57 20.53
CA ILE A 116 6.88 -14.64 21.34
C ILE A 116 7.68 -13.42 21.79
N ALA A 117 8.94 -13.29 21.38
CA ALA A 117 9.76 -12.14 21.71
C ALA A 117 9.19 -10.85 21.09
N PRO A 118 9.33 -9.70 21.76
CA PRO A 118 8.91 -8.42 21.23
C PRO A 118 9.59 -8.13 19.89
N VAL A 119 8.82 -7.68 18.91
CA VAL A 119 9.32 -7.35 17.56
C VAL A 119 9.05 -5.87 17.28
N THR A 120 10.03 -5.19 16.73
CA THR A 120 9.86 -3.80 16.25
C THR A 120 9.62 -3.81 14.75
N VAL A 121 8.47 -3.31 14.33
CA VAL A 121 8.17 -3.03 12.92
C VAL A 121 8.35 -1.54 12.70
N GLN A 122 9.05 -1.17 11.62
CA GLN A 122 9.23 0.24 11.25
C GLN A 122 8.34 0.59 10.06
N VAL A 123 7.75 1.79 10.10
CA VAL A 123 6.98 2.35 8.99
C VAL A 123 7.53 3.74 8.68
N HIS A 124 8.03 3.91 7.47
CA HIS A 124 8.60 5.17 7.00
C HIS A 124 7.72 5.74 5.89
N PHE A 125 7.15 6.91 6.13
CA PHE A 125 6.46 7.69 5.09
C PHE A 125 7.49 8.55 4.38
N LEU A 126 7.62 8.35 3.07
CA LEU A 126 8.56 9.07 2.24
C LEU A 126 7.91 10.36 1.70
N LYS A 127 8.72 11.17 1.02
CA LYS A 127 8.23 12.40 0.40
C LYS A 127 7.15 12.08 -0.64
N PRO A 128 5.99 12.74 -0.59
CA PRO A 128 4.94 12.56 -1.59
C PRO A 128 5.43 12.91 -3.00
N LEU A 129 5.01 12.11 -3.97
CA LEU A 129 5.08 12.45 -5.39
C LEU A 129 3.77 13.13 -5.77
N TYR A 130 3.82 14.39 -6.13
CA TYR A 130 2.65 15.14 -6.60
C TYR A 130 2.37 14.84 -8.06
N TYR A 131 1.16 15.14 -8.53
CA TYR A 131 0.77 14.82 -9.91
C TYR A 131 1.74 15.37 -10.96
N ASP A 132 2.26 16.58 -10.76
CA ASP A 132 3.22 17.20 -11.68
C ASP A 132 4.55 16.43 -11.76
N ASP A 133 4.93 15.69 -10.72
CA ASP A 133 6.16 14.89 -10.70
C ASP A 133 6.05 13.63 -11.56
N TYR A 134 4.83 13.14 -11.86
CA TYR A 134 4.64 11.86 -12.55
C TYR A 134 3.61 11.88 -13.71
N LYS A 135 3.00 13.03 -14.03
CA LYS A 135 1.93 13.14 -15.04
C LYS A 135 2.33 12.65 -16.43
N ASP A 136 3.61 12.78 -16.79
CA ASP A 136 4.14 12.40 -18.09
C ASP A 136 4.75 10.98 -18.10
N MET A 137 4.70 10.28 -16.97
CA MET A 137 5.25 8.94 -16.80
C MET A 137 4.20 7.86 -17.09
N LYS A 138 4.66 6.73 -17.65
CA LYS A 138 3.84 5.52 -17.71
C LYS A 138 3.70 4.91 -16.31
N THR A 139 2.62 4.19 -16.06
CA THR A 139 2.36 3.57 -14.74
C THR A 139 3.44 2.58 -14.30
N ASN A 140 4.12 1.92 -15.24
CA ASN A 140 5.25 1.04 -14.94
C ASN A 140 6.48 1.83 -14.48
N ASP A 141 6.73 2.99 -15.08
CA ASP A 141 7.86 3.87 -14.69
C ASP A 141 7.61 4.48 -13.31
N ILE A 142 6.36 4.84 -13.01
CA ILE A 142 5.95 5.28 -11.66
C ILE A 142 6.18 4.14 -10.65
N ALA A 143 5.81 2.92 -10.99
CA ALA A 143 5.98 1.75 -10.14
C ALA A 143 7.46 1.52 -9.78
N GLU A 144 8.35 1.60 -10.77
CA GLU A 144 9.78 1.43 -10.56
C GLU A 144 10.39 2.59 -9.75
N LEU A 145 9.99 3.83 -10.03
CA LEU A 145 10.41 4.99 -9.25
C LEU A 145 10.04 4.85 -7.77
N VAL A 146 8.78 4.51 -7.49
CA VAL A 146 8.30 4.32 -6.11
C VAL A 146 9.01 3.15 -5.43
N ARG A 147 9.18 2.03 -6.15
CA ARG A 147 9.88 0.86 -5.65
C ARG A 147 11.33 1.19 -5.28
N SER A 148 12.06 1.88 -6.16
CA SER A 148 13.46 2.24 -5.90
C SER A 148 13.62 3.16 -4.68
N GLN A 149 12.70 4.12 -4.48
CA GLN A 149 12.71 4.99 -3.31
C GLN A 149 12.48 4.20 -2.01
N ILE A 150 11.52 3.28 -2.01
CA ILE A 150 11.22 2.42 -0.86
C ILE A 150 12.40 1.48 -0.57
N GLN A 151 12.96 0.84 -1.60
CA GLN A 151 14.11 -0.07 -1.47
C GLN A 151 15.32 0.63 -0.87
N LYS A 152 15.62 1.84 -1.35
CA LYS A 152 16.69 2.67 -0.78
C LYS A 152 16.45 2.94 0.71
N THR A 153 15.23 3.33 1.09
CA THR A 153 14.88 3.61 2.49
C THR A 153 15.04 2.36 3.37
N ILE A 154 14.65 1.19 2.85
CA ILE A 154 14.83 -0.08 3.56
C ILE A 154 16.32 -0.35 3.78
N HIS A 155 17.16 -0.25 2.74
CA HIS A 155 18.61 -0.49 2.84
C HIS A 155 19.29 0.49 3.80
N ASP A 156 18.90 1.76 3.78
CA ASP A 156 19.48 2.80 4.65
C ASP A 156 19.07 2.64 6.13
N SER A 157 18.07 1.80 6.43
CA SER A 157 17.47 1.65 7.76
C SER A 157 17.76 0.30 8.44
N ILE A 158 18.40 -0.63 7.72
CA ILE A 158 18.85 -1.94 8.22
C ILE A 158 20.35 -1.84 8.53
#